data_ab55c9d469e1479d62e6949c9e3ce2a7
#
_entry.id   ab55c9d469e1479d62e6949c9e3ce2a7
#
_cell.length_a   1.000
_cell.length_b   1.000
_cell.length_c   1.000
_cell.angle_alpha   90.00
_cell.angle_beta   90.00
_cell.angle_gamma   90.00
#
_symmetry.space_group_name_H-M   'P 1'
#
loop_
_entity.id
_entity.type
_entity.pdbx_description
1 polymer ?
#
loop_
_entity_poly.entity_id
_entity_poly.type
_entity_poly.pdbx_seq_one_letter_code
_entity_poly.pdbx_strand_id
1 'polypeptide(L)'
;VIENKYLRKAIEKTKYIVLVKRYIIDMPGSSLVYVSPNASEIGMNVEMLNKGMKLSEDYIYPSDREMVMKTIHNAIDNRVQDYVHEYRMVGDDGVLRQVRVNICIEVVSEEENTYEVEFYIRDISAEKEEEKQAEIKRAIEEPNRRMQISPTGSLVISKLDNPGMIPQIQKMEMIMSGFSQLTNLYSVFVDENGK
;
A
#
# COMPACT_ATOMS: atom_id res chain seq x y z
N VAL A 1 6.24 27.91 -24.12
CA VAL A 1 6.90 26.68 -24.65
C VAL A 1 8.17 26.31 -23.86
N ILE A 2 8.93 27.30 -23.37
CA ILE A 2 10.19 27.07 -22.61
C ILE A 2 9.86 26.56 -21.19
N GLU A 3 8.88 27.13 -20.54
CA GLU A 3 8.42 26.76 -19.19
C GLU A 3 8.05 25.28 -19.08
N ASN A 4 7.35 24.76 -20.07
CA ASN A 4 6.89 23.36 -20.10
C ASN A 4 8.05 22.34 -20.22
N LYS A 5 9.19 22.71 -20.84
CA LYS A 5 10.37 21.83 -20.97
C LYS A 5 11.12 21.67 -19.64
N TYR A 6 11.24 22.73 -18.86
CA TYR A 6 11.92 22.66 -17.55
C TYR A 6 11.06 21.95 -16.52
N LEU A 7 9.76 22.20 -16.55
CA LEU A 7 8.80 21.51 -15.69
C LEU A 7 8.82 19.99 -15.94
N ARG A 8 8.75 19.58 -17.22
CA ARG A 8 8.85 18.16 -17.60
C ARG A 8 10.15 17.51 -17.08
N LYS A 9 11.30 18.17 -17.30
CA LYS A 9 12.58 17.69 -16.78
C LYS A 9 12.66 17.66 -15.26
N ALA A 10 11.98 18.56 -14.56
CA ALA A 10 11.89 18.54 -13.12
C ALA A 10 11.06 17.34 -12.64
N ILE A 11 9.92 17.08 -13.24
CA ILE A 11 9.06 15.93 -12.96
C ILE A 11 9.82 14.62 -13.21
N GLU A 12 10.49 14.49 -14.37
CA GLU A 12 11.28 13.31 -14.73
C GLU A 12 12.42 13.00 -13.73
N LYS A 13 12.92 14.01 -13.02
CA LYS A 13 13.93 13.85 -11.98
C LYS A 13 13.38 13.50 -10.60
N THR A 14 12.07 13.64 -10.42
CA THR A 14 11.42 13.25 -9.17
C THR A 14 11.10 11.75 -9.20
N LYS A 15 10.96 11.15 -8.03
CA LYS A 15 10.46 9.77 -7.89
C LYS A 15 8.92 9.69 -8.05
N TYR A 16 8.28 10.80 -8.39
CA TYR A 16 6.83 10.85 -8.59
C TYR A 16 6.48 10.71 -10.06
N ILE A 17 5.50 9.86 -10.32
CA ILE A 17 4.80 9.79 -11.58
C ILE A 17 3.61 10.74 -11.48
N VAL A 18 3.46 11.63 -12.46
CA VAL A 18 2.37 12.60 -12.50
C VAL A 18 1.37 12.18 -13.57
N LEU A 19 0.11 12.12 -13.18
CA LEU A 19 -1.01 11.84 -14.06
C LEU A 19 -2.09 12.87 -13.78
N VAL A 20 -2.60 13.52 -14.81
CA VAL A 20 -3.68 14.52 -14.70
C VAL A 20 -4.87 14.04 -15.50
N LYS A 21 -6.03 14.03 -14.87
CA LYS A 21 -7.30 13.63 -15.47
C LYS A 21 -8.34 14.72 -15.29
N ARG A 22 -9.20 14.87 -16.30
CA ARG A 22 -10.35 15.77 -16.23
C ARG A 22 -11.63 14.97 -16.03
N TYR A 23 -12.40 15.38 -15.04
CA TYR A 23 -13.70 14.84 -14.69
C TYR A 23 -14.79 15.88 -14.92
N ILE A 24 -15.92 15.43 -15.45
CA ILE A 24 -17.16 16.22 -15.56
C ILE A 24 -18.19 15.47 -14.72
N ILE A 25 -18.75 16.10 -13.69
CA ILE A 25 -19.59 15.40 -12.68
C ILE A 25 -20.76 14.64 -13.30
N ASP A 26 -21.43 15.24 -14.27
CA ASP A 26 -22.63 14.66 -14.91
C ASP A 26 -22.30 13.68 -16.06
N MET A 27 -21.00 13.41 -16.33
CA MET A 27 -20.57 12.50 -17.37
C MET A 27 -19.83 11.30 -16.78
N PRO A 28 -20.15 10.07 -17.21
CA PRO A 28 -19.43 8.90 -16.76
C PRO A 28 -18.00 8.90 -17.34
N GLY A 29 -17.02 8.66 -16.45
CA GLY A 29 -15.63 8.54 -16.82
C GLY A 29 -14.82 9.83 -16.67
N SER A 30 -13.61 9.79 -17.18
CA SER A 30 -12.65 10.90 -17.13
C SER A 30 -11.79 10.88 -18.39
N SER A 31 -11.24 12.02 -18.77
CA SER A 31 -10.28 12.12 -19.87
C SER A 31 -8.86 12.33 -19.31
N LEU A 32 -7.89 11.64 -19.89
CA LEU A 32 -6.48 11.85 -19.57
C LEU A 32 -6.02 13.17 -20.20
N VAL A 33 -5.50 14.07 -19.38
CA VAL A 33 -4.93 15.37 -19.79
C VAL A 33 -3.41 15.24 -19.94
N TYR A 34 -2.78 14.55 -18.99
CA TYR A 34 -1.32 14.39 -18.99
C TYR A 34 -0.91 13.11 -18.27
N VAL A 35 0.16 12.49 -18.73
CA VAL A 35 0.91 11.44 -18.04
C VAL A 35 2.40 11.70 -18.20
N SER A 36 3.14 11.64 -17.11
CA SER A 36 4.60 11.84 -17.16
C SER A 36 5.31 10.63 -17.79
N PRO A 37 6.39 10.85 -18.55
CA PRO A 37 7.11 9.77 -19.25
C PRO A 37 7.65 8.68 -18.32
N ASN A 38 8.05 9.04 -17.10
CA ASN A 38 8.54 8.09 -16.10
C ASN A 38 7.46 7.14 -15.53
N ALA A 39 6.20 7.26 -15.95
CA ALA A 39 5.16 6.28 -15.64
C ALA A 39 5.51 4.88 -16.16
N SER A 40 6.37 4.79 -17.18
CA SER A 40 6.92 3.51 -17.66
C SER A 40 7.77 2.76 -16.62
N GLU A 41 8.35 3.45 -15.63
CA GLU A 41 9.16 2.85 -14.56
C GLU A 41 8.33 1.96 -13.63
N ILE A 42 7.03 2.23 -13.52
CA ILE A 42 6.08 1.37 -12.78
C ILE A 42 5.24 0.47 -13.70
N GLY A 43 5.70 0.27 -14.93
CA GLY A 43 5.07 -0.63 -15.90
C GLY A 43 3.83 -0.07 -16.58
N MET A 44 3.57 1.24 -16.52
CA MET A 44 2.47 1.85 -17.27
C MET A 44 2.88 2.12 -18.72
N ASN A 45 2.03 1.73 -19.67
CA ASN A 45 2.27 2.02 -21.09
C ASN A 45 1.77 3.43 -21.45
N VAL A 46 2.70 4.38 -21.40
CA VAL A 46 2.42 5.80 -21.65
C VAL A 46 1.82 6.05 -23.03
N GLU A 47 2.25 5.28 -24.05
CA GLU A 47 1.72 5.44 -25.42
C GLU A 47 0.25 5.00 -25.50
N MET A 48 -0.09 3.85 -24.91
CA MET A 48 -1.47 3.36 -24.89
C MET A 48 -2.40 4.25 -24.08
N LEU A 49 -1.90 4.79 -22.94
CA LEU A 49 -2.64 5.77 -22.15
C LEU A 49 -2.94 7.03 -22.96
N ASN A 50 -1.94 7.62 -23.62
CA ASN A 50 -2.11 8.84 -24.44
C ASN A 50 -3.02 8.63 -25.65
N LYS A 51 -3.09 7.41 -26.19
CA LYS A 51 -4.00 7.06 -27.28
C LYS A 51 -5.42 6.69 -26.80
N GLY A 52 -5.65 6.66 -25.49
CA GLY A 52 -6.93 6.20 -24.91
C GLY A 52 -7.22 4.72 -25.14
N MET A 53 -6.21 3.94 -25.51
CA MET A 53 -6.34 2.49 -25.74
C MET A 53 -6.30 1.69 -24.43
N LYS A 54 -5.83 2.31 -23.33
CA LYS A 54 -5.81 1.79 -21.98
C LYS A 54 -6.15 2.91 -21.01
N LEU A 55 -6.86 2.58 -19.94
CA LEU A 55 -7.19 3.54 -18.88
C LEU A 55 -6.21 3.40 -17.73
N SER A 56 -5.97 4.49 -16.99
CA SER A 56 -5.11 4.45 -15.80
C SER A 56 -5.66 3.52 -14.72
N GLU A 57 -6.97 3.38 -14.63
CA GLU A 57 -7.67 2.49 -13.72
C GLU A 57 -7.40 1.01 -13.99
N ASP A 58 -6.99 0.65 -15.21
CA ASP A 58 -6.66 -0.74 -15.56
C ASP A 58 -5.41 -1.24 -14.86
N TYR A 59 -4.56 -0.32 -14.41
CA TYR A 59 -3.36 -0.63 -13.63
C TYR A 59 -3.64 -0.81 -12.13
N ILE A 60 -4.80 -0.39 -11.64
CA ILE A 60 -5.19 -0.64 -10.24
C ILE A 60 -5.47 -2.13 -10.07
N TYR A 61 -4.91 -2.72 -9.00
CA TYR A 61 -5.14 -4.13 -8.70
C TYR A 61 -6.66 -4.41 -8.59
N PRO A 62 -7.18 -5.49 -9.23
CA PRO A 62 -8.62 -5.67 -9.41
C PRO A 62 -9.45 -5.56 -8.14
N SER A 63 -8.99 -6.14 -7.01
CA SER A 63 -9.74 -6.07 -5.75
C SER A 63 -9.73 -4.69 -5.08
N ASP A 64 -8.82 -3.80 -5.47
CA ASP A 64 -8.71 -2.47 -4.89
C ASP A 64 -9.47 -1.42 -5.72
N ARG A 65 -9.78 -1.75 -6.99
CA ARG A 65 -10.34 -0.81 -7.97
C ARG A 65 -11.62 -0.12 -7.52
N GLU A 66 -12.58 -0.89 -7.05
CA GLU A 66 -13.88 -0.33 -6.59
C GLU A 66 -13.70 0.66 -5.44
N MET A 67 -12.90 0.28 -4.44
CA MET A 67 -12.62 1.13 -3.28
C MET A 67 -11.89 2.41 -3.69
N VAL A 68 -10.87 2.32 -4.55
CA VAL A 68 -10.10 3.47 -5.04
C VAL A 68 -11.00 4.42 -5.81
N MET A 69 -11.79 3.91 -6.78
CA MET A 69 -12.69 4.73 -7.58
C MET A 69 -13.76 5.42 -6.73
N LYS A 70 -14.35 4.70 -5.78
CA LYS A 70 -15.33 5.28 -4.84
C LYS A 70 -14.71 6.40 -4.00
N THR A 71 -13.46 6.23 -3.55
CA THR A 71 -12.77 7.26 -2.76
C THR A 71 -12.53 8.52 -3.59
N ILE A 72 -12.10 8.38 -4.86
CA ILE A 72 -11.89 9.51 -5.78
C ILE A 72 -13.21 10.26 -6.01
N HIS A 73 -14.29 9.56 -6.34
CA HIS A 73 -15.59 10.19 -6.57
C HIS A 73 -16.10 10.91 -5.31
N ASN A 74 -16.01 10.27 -4.15
CA ASN A 74 -16.40 10.91 -2.89
C ASN A 74 -15.58 12.18 -2.60
N ALA A 75 -14.29 12.19 -2.95
CA ALA A 75 -13.46 13.37 -2.74
C ALA A 75 -13.85 14.52 -3.68
N ILE A 76 -14.19 14.23 -4.93
CA ILE A 76 -14.72 15.21 -5.88
C ILE A 76 -16.06 15.76 -5.38
N ASP A 77 -17.01 14.89 -5.02
CA ASP A 77 -18.33 15.26 -4.56
C ASP A 77 -18.31 16.14 -3.29
N ASN A 78 -17.35 15.85 -2.39
CA ASN A 78 -17.19 16.61 -1.14
C ASN A 78 -16.21 17.78 -1.26
N ARG A 79 -15.70 18.07 -2.48
CA ARG A 79 -14.73 19.15 -2.76
C ARG A 79 -13.49 19.08 -1.86
N VAL A 80 -12.99 17.88 -1.60
CA VAL A 80 -11.73 17.66 -0.87
C VAL A 80 -10.58 18.02 -1.78
N GLN A 81 -9.80 19.04 -1.41
CA GLN A 81 -8.73 19.54 -2.28
C GLN A 81 -7.54 18.60 -2.38
N ASP A 82 -7.10 18.05 -1.25
CA ASP A 82 -5.94 17.19 -1.17
C ASP A 82 -6.19 15.97 -0.27
N TYR A 83 -5.77 14.80 -0.72
CA TYR A 83 -5.75 13.60 0.14
C TYR A 83 -4.71 12.59 -0.34
N VAL A 84 -4.37 11.65 0.54
CA VAL A 84 -3.39 10.58 0.28
C VAL A 84 -4.08 9.24 0.33
N HIS A 85 -3.78 8.39 -0.65
CA HIS A 85 -4.30 7.03 -0.71
C HIS A 85 -3.17 6.04 -1.02
N GLU A 86 -3.19 4.87 -0.39
CA GLU A 86 -2.29 3.76 -0.70
C GLU A 86 -3.11 2.59 -1.26
N TYR A 87 -2.66 2.04 -2.37
CA TYR A 87 -3.28 0.87 -2.99
C TYR A 87 -2.28 0.09 -3.83
N ARG A 88 -2.71 -1.05 -4.36
CA ARG A 88 -1.88 -1.91 -5.20
C ARG A 88 -2.08 -1.60 -6.67
N MET A 89 -0.99 -1.61 -7.43
CA MET A 89 -0.99 -1.50 -8.89
C MET A 89 -0.28 -2.70 -9.52
N VAL A 90 -0.72 -3.07 -10.73
CA VAL A 90 -0.06 -4.06 -11.58
C VAL A 90 0.27 -3.42 -12.90
N GLY A 91 1.57 -3.33 -13.23
CA GLY A 91 2.03 -2.83 -14.52
C GLY A 91 1.81 -3.84 -15.66
N ASP A 92 2.09 -3.41 -16.90
CA ASP A 92 2.10 -4.30 -18.08
C ASP A 92 3.22 -5.34 -18.01
N ASP A 93 4.22 -5.11 -17.15
CA ASP A 93 5.27 -6.05 -16.78
C ASP A 93 4.79 -7.17 -15.83
N GLY A 94 3.54 -7.15 -15.41
CA GLY A 94 2.94 -8.10 -14.47
C GLY A 94 3.41 -7.93 -13.02
N VAL A 95 4.21 -6.90 -12.71
CA VAL A 95 4.74 -6.68 -11.35
C VAL A 95 3.71 -5.98 -10.49
N LEU A 96 3.42 -6.59 -9.32
CA LEU A 96 2.59 -6.00 -8.29
C LEU A 96 3.40 -4.99 -7.48
N ARG A 97 2.90 -3.76 -7.40
CA ARG A 97 3.52 -2.65 -6.66
C ARG A 97 2.56 -2.10 -5.62
N GLN A 98 3.12 -1.69 -4.49
CA GLN A 98 2.41 -0.85 -3.53
C GLN A 98 2.70 0.60 -3.89
N VAL A 99 1.66 1.40 -4.08
CA VAL A 99 1.82 2.82 -4.43
C VAL A 99 1.17 3.71 -3.39
N ARG A 100 1.80 4.85 -3.15
CA ARG A 100 1.21 5.97 -2.43
C ARG A 100 0.90 7.05 -3.43
N VAL A 101 -0.32 7.54 -3.41
CA VAL A 101 -0.81 8.53 -4.36
C VAL A 101 -1.30 9.76 -3.59
N ASN A 102 -0.66 10.89 -3.83
CA ASN A 102 -1.17 12.17 -3.40
C ASN A 102 -2.09 12.68 -4.51
N ILE A 103 -3.29 13.07 -4.16
CA ILE A 103 -4.33 13.46 -5.10
C ILE A 103 -4.72 14.90 -4.80
N CYS A 104 -4.58 15.77 -5.81
CA CYS A 104 -4.97 17.17 -5.74
C CYS A 104 -6.15 17.39 -6.70
N ILE A 105 -7.21 18.06 -6.23
CA ILE A 105 -8.42 18.31 -7.00
C ILE A 105 -8.60 19.80 -7.18
N GLU A 106 -8.64 20.26 -8.43
CA GLU A 106 -8.88 21.65 -8.80
C GLU A 106 -10.18 21.78 -9.59
N VAL A 107 -10.92 22.85 -9.29
CA VAL A 107 -12.10 23.25 -10.06
C VAL A 107 -11.65 24.04 -11.28
N VAL A 108 -11.89 23.51 -12.47
CA VAL A 108 -11.56 24.20 -13.75
C VAL A 108 -12.71 25.11 -14.19
N SER A 109 -13.95 24.62 -14.05
CA SER A 109 -15.14 25.39 -14.37
C SER A 109 -16.29 24.99 -13.43
N GLU A 110 -16.82 25.94 -12.68
CA GLU A 110 -18.00 25.72 -11.86
C GLU A 110 -19.28 25.58 -12.70
N GLU A 111 -19.37 26.34 -13.81
CA GLU A 111 -20.52 26.30 -14.71
C GLU A 111 -20.68 24.97 -15.42
N GLU A 112 -19.56 24.34 -15.78
CA GLU A 112 -19.52 23.05 -16.47
C GLU A 112 -19.30 21.86 -15.51
N ASN A 113 -19.26 22.11 -14.21
CA ASN A 113 -18.94 21.08 -13.19
C ASN A 113 -17.68 20.28 -13.54
N THR A 114 -16.63 20.97 -14.03
CA THR A 114 -15.41 20.37 -14.55
C THR A 114 -14.28 20.49 -13.52
N TYR A 115 -13.64 19.36 -13.25
CA TYR A 115 -12.54 19.23 -12.30
C TYR A 115 -11.30 18.65 -13.00
N GLU A 116 -10.13 19.15 -12.65
CA GLU A 116 -8.87 18.47 -12.93
C GLU A 116 -8.37 17.81 -11.65
N VAL A 117 -7.99 16.55 -11.76
CA VAL A 117 -7.47 15.74 -10.68
C VAL A 117 -6.04 15.34 -11.03
N GLU A 118 -5.12 15.80 -10.21
CA GLU A 118 -3.70 15.49 -10.32
C GLU A 118 -3.35 14.34 -9.38
N PHE A 119 -2.69 13.32 -9.91
CA PHE A 119 -2.22 12.16 -9.18
C PHE A 119 -0.70 12.17 -9.17
N TYR A 120 -0.12 12.25 -8.00
CA TYR A 120 1.32 12.12 -7.75
C TYR A 120 1.59 10.75 -7.17
N ILE A 121 1.95 9.80 -8.03
CA ILE A 121 2.09 8.39 -7.72
C ILE A 121 3.55 8.10 -7.38
N ARG A 122 3.79 7.40 -6.26
CA ARG A 122 5.11 6.92 -5.86
C ARG A 122 5.03 5.43 -5.53
N ASP A 123 5.95 4.65 -6.08
CA ASP A 123 6.15 3.26 -5.68
C ASP A 123 6.78 3.22 -4.28
N ILE A 124 6.10 2.55 -3.35
CA ILE A 124 6.51 2.38 -1.96
C ILE A 124 6.75 0.89 -1.62
N SER A 125 6.88 0.03 -2.63
CA SER A 125 7.01 -1.42 -2.43
C SER A 125 8.23 -1.77 -1.57
N ALA A 126 9.37 -1.11 -1.81
CA ALA A 126 10.58 -1.30 -1.03
C ALA A 126 10.40 -0.85 0.43
N GLU A 127 9.79 0.33 0.64
CA GLU A 127 9.49 0.85 1.99
C GLU A 127 8.59 -0.12 2.76
N LYS A 128 7.54 -0.65 2.12
CA LYS A 128 6.62 -1.61 2.74
C LYS A 128 7.29 -2.94 3.08
N GLU A 129 8.20 -3.40 2.24
CA GLU A 129 8.97 -4.61 2.53
C GLU A 129 9.94 -4.40 3.70
N GLU A 130 10.63 -3.25 3.75
CA GLU A 130 11.48 -2.89 4.87
C GLU A 130 10.69 -2.76 6.19
N GLU A 131 9.52 -2.11 6.18
CA GLU A 131 8.61 -2.02 7.33
C GLU A 131 8.22 -3.41 7.83
N LYS A 132 7.81 -4.30 6.91
CA LYS A 132 7.42 -5.68 7.21
C LYS A 132 8.58 -6.49 7.82
N GLN A 133 9.78 -6.38 7.25
CA GLN A 133 10.96 -7.05 7.76
C GLN A 133 11.35 -6.54 9.16
N ALA A 134 11.24 -5.22 9.38
CA ALA A 134 11.48 -4.62 10.69
C ALA A 134 10.45 -5.09 11.74
N GLU A 135 9.19 -5.22 11.34
CA GLU A 135 8.13 -5.74 12.21
C GLU A 135 8.36 -7.20 12.59
N ILE A 136 8.69 -8.05 11.60
CA ILE A 136 9.05 -9.46 11.82
C ILE A 136 10.24 -9.56 12.78
N LYS A 137 11.28 -8.76 12.57
CA LYS A 137 12.47 -8.75 13.43
C LYS A 137 12.12 -8.37 14.87
N ARG A 138 11.29 -7.33 15.07
CA ARG A 138 10.81 -6.94 16.41
C ARG A 138 10.00 -8.06 17.06
N ALA A 139 9.10 -8.70 16.31
CA ALA A 139 8.29 -9.80 16.80
C ALA A 139 9.12 -11.02 17.23
N ILE A 140 10.26 -11.25 16.58
CA ILE A 140 11.21 -12.32 16.94
C ILE A 140 12.05 -11.91 18.18
N GLU A 141 12.46 -10.65 18.28
CA GLU A 141 13.31 -10.15 19.37
C GLU A 141 12.54 -9.94 20.70
N GLU A 142 11.26 -9.55 20.67
CA GLU A 142 10.44 -9.31 21.85
C GLU A 142 10.22 -10.54 22.75
N PRO A 143 9.94 -11.74 22.23
CA PRO A 143 9.83 -12.94 23.05
C PRO A 143 11.13 -13.25 23.82
N ASN A 144 12.27 -13.05 23.18
CA ASN A 144 13.58 -13.27 23.82
C ASN A 144 13.90 -12.27 24.95
N ARG A 145 13.29 -11.09 24.96
CA ARG A 145 13.42 -10.13 26.08
C ARG A 145 12.57 -10.51 27.28
N ARG A 146 11.48 -11.24 27.10
CA ARG A 146 10.59 -11.70 28.17
C ARG A 146 10.96 -13.09 28.73
N MET A 147 11.77 -13.85 28.01
CA MET A 147 12.34 -15.12 28.47
C MET A 147 13.63 -14.85 29.25
N GLN A 148 13.53 -14.36 30.47
CA GLN A 148 14.63 -14.41 31.41
C GLN A 148 14.72 -15.84 31.96
N ILE A 149 15.76 -16.57 31.58
CA ILE A 149 16.12 -17.83 32.21
C ILE A 149 16.53 -17.50 33.63
N SER A 150 15.78 -18.01 34.60
CA SER A 150 16.18 -17.87 36.02
C SER A 150 17.54 -18.55 36.23
N PRO A 151 18.35 -18.13 37.24
CA PRO A 151 19.62 -18.75 37.53
C PRO A 151 19.53 -20.27 37.81
N THR A 152 18.36 -20.79 38.03
CA THR A 152 18.07 -22.22 38.28
C THR A 152 17.71 -23.00 37.01
N GLY A 153 17.80 -22.37 35.82
CA GLY A 153 17.51 -23.04 34.54
C GLY A 153 16.01 -23.29 34.25
N SER A 154 15.11 -22.79 35.08
CA SER A 154 13.66 -22.93 34.87
C SER A 154 13.13 -21.74 34.10
N LEU A 155 12.34 -22.01 33.05
CA LEU A 155 11.63 -20.99 32.29
C LEU A 155 10.46 -20.50 33.15
N VAL A 156 10.52 -19.28 33.68
CA VAL A 156 9.39 -18.68 34.38
C VAL A 156 8.60 -17.80 33.42
N ILE A 157 7.47 -18.30 32.97
CA ILE A 157 6.47 -17.47 32.31
C ILE A 157 5.68 -16.77 33.40
N SER A 158 5.98 -15.49 33.66
CA SER A 158 5.20 -14.69 34.60
C SER A 158 3.73 -14.63 34.17
N LYS A 159 2.81 -14.81 35.13
CA LYS A 159 1.36 -14.82 34.97
C LYS A 159 0.88 -13.79 33.94
N LEU A 160 0.20 -14.28 32.92
CA LEU A 160 -0.54 -13.52 31.94
C LEU A 160 -1.92 -13.14 32.54
N ASP A 161 -1.96 -12.05 33.29
CA ASP A 161 -3.24 -11.51 33.83
C ASP A 161 -4.04 -10.69 32.81
N ASN A 162 -3.78 -10.89 31.49
CA ASN A 162 -4.46 -10.09 30.44
C ASN A 162 -5.33 -11.00 29.54
N PRO A 163 -6.67 -10.93 29.66
CA PRO A 163 -7.60 -11.74 28.87
C PRO A 163 -7.52 -11.49 27.35
N GLY A 164 -6.85 -10.41 26.88
CA GLY A 164 -6.61 -10.14 25.48
C GLY A 164 -5.47 -10.95 24.84
N MET A 165 -4.73 -11.73 25.62
CA MET A 165 -3.58 -12.51 25.15
C MET A 165 -3.92 -13.93 24.65
N ILE A 166 -5.11 -14.44 24.95
CA ILE A 166 -5.56 -15.77 24.52
C ILE A 166 -5.51 -15.94 22.97
N PRO A 167 -5.94 -14.94 22.16
CA PRO A 167 -5.82 -15.03 20.69
C PRO A 167 -4.37 -15.06 20.20
N GLN A 168 -3.45 -14.41 20.92
CA GLN A 168 -2.02 -14.40 20.54
C GLN A 168 -1.33 -15.73 20.85
N ILE A 169 -1.71 -16.38 21.94
CA ILE A 169 -1.21 -17.72 22.29
C ILE A 169 -1.69 -18.75 21.26
N GLN A 170 -2.98 -18.71 20.87
CA GLN A 170 -3.52 -19.58 19.82
C GLN A 170 -2.84 -19.36 18.47
N LYS A 171 -2.50 -18.11 18.14
CA LYS A 171 -1.76 -17.77 16.92
C LYS A 171 -0.31 -18.28 16.96
N MET A 172 0.32 -18.24 18.12
CA MET A 172 1.66 -18.80 18.36
C MET A 172 1.65 -20.33 18.27
N GLU A 173 0.66 -20.99 18.84
CA GLU A 173 0.48 -22.45 18.72
C GLU A 173 0.33 -22.89 17.27
N MET A 174 -0.42 -22.14 16.47
CA MET A 174 -0.59 -22.40 15.04
C MET A 174 0.72 -22.23 14.24
N ILE A 175 1.52 -21.19 14.56
CA ILE A 175 2.83 -20.95 13.94
C ILE A 175 3.82 -22.05 14.34
N MET A 176 3.86 -22.45 15.61
CA MET A 176 4.75 -23.49 16.12
C MET A 176 4.37 -24.87 15.58
N SER A 177 3.07 -25.15 15.43
CA SER A 177 2.59 -26.38 14.81
C SER A 177 3.00 -26.47 13.34
N GLY A 178 2.89 -25.36 12.58
CA GLY A 178 3.37 -25.28 11.19
C GLY A 178 4.88 -25.47 11.08
N PHE A 179 5.66 -24.88 11.99
CA PHE A 179 7.11 -25.03 12.04
C PHE A 179 7.54 -26.46 12.42
N SER A 180 6.85 -27.09 13.34
CA SER A 180 7.08 -28.49 13.73
C SER A 180 6.83 -29.47 12.55
N GLN A 181 5.81 -29.21 11.74
CA GLN A 181 5.54 -30.01 10.54
C GLN A 181 6.64 -29.87 9.46
N LEU A 182 7.24 -28.70 9.34
CA LEU A 182 8.31 -28.42 8.37
C LEU A 182 9.68 -28.95 8.79
N THR A 183 9.95 -28.99 10.08
CA THR A 183 11.30 -29.31 10.62
C THR A 183 11.39 -30.68 11.26
N ASN A 184 10.30 -31.43 11.37
CA ASN A 184 10.23 -32.69 12.14
C ASN A 184 10.66 -32.55 13.62
N LEU A 185 10.59 -31.33 14.17
CA LEU A 185 10.88 -31.04 15.58
C LEU A 185 9.56 -30.99 16.35
N TYR A 186 9.50 -31.70 17.46
CA TYR A 186 8.35 -31.69 18.35
C TYR A 186 8.56 -30.65 19.45
N SER A 187 7.61 -29.71 19.59
CA SER A 187 7.54 -28.82 20.76
C SER A 187 6.48 -29.34 21.74
N VAL A 188 6.86 -29.43 23.00
CA VAL A 188 5.97 -29.84 24.08
C VAL A 188 5.70 -28.60 24.94
N PHE A 189 4.43 -28.23 25.03
CA PHE A 189 3.98 -27.20 25.98
C PHE A 189 3.59 -27.91 27.28
N VAL A 190 4.15 -27.47 28.38
CA VAL A 190 3.81 -27.94 29.72
C VAL A 190 3.20 -26.78 30.48
N ASP A 191 2.10 -27.03 31.18
CA ASP A 191 1.52 -26.04 32.11
C ASP A 191 2.37 -25.86 33.36
N GLU A 192 1.97 -24.94 34.24
CA GLU A 192 2.66 -24.66 35.48
C GLU A 192 2.78 -25.85 36.45
N ASN A 193 2.06 -26.95 36.15
CA ASN A 193 2.06 -28.21 36.94
C ASN A 193 2.84 -29.31 36.22
N GLY A 194 3.51 -29.03 35.10
CA GLY A 194 4.30 -29.99 34.35
C GLY A 194 3.52 -31.04 33.60
N LYS A 195 2.26 -30.72 33.22
CA LYS A 195 1.39 -31.59 32.42
C LYS A 195 1.16 -31.03 31.00
#